data_7e58d4cc9d3f286690348838c4fe3d67
#
_entry.id   7e58d4cc9d3f286690348838c4fe3d67
#
_cell.length_a   1.000
_cell.length_b   1.000
_cell.length_c   1.000
_cell.angle_alpha   90.00
_cell.angle_beta   90.00
_cell.angle_gamma   90.00
#
_symmetry.space_group_name_H-M   'P 1'
#
loop_
_entity.id
_entity.type
_entity.pdbx_description
1 polymer ?
#
loop_
_entity_poly.entity_id
_entity_poly.type
_entity_poly.pdbx_seq_one_letter_code
_entity_poly.pdbx_strand_id
1 'polypeptide(L)'
;MAENKPITKEDLAEQLAKDGRMQKGEALRAVELIFAAIAKGLVDPDFGSVKVAGFGTFSLVERPGRVGVNPSDPTQKIQIPPSKAVKFKASKTLKDLLNDR
;
A
#
# COMPACT_ATOMS: atom_id res chain seq x y z
N MET A 1 12.88 -10.66 -21.94
CA MET A 1 12.53 -9.73 -20.87
C MET A 1 12.11 -10.52 -19.64
N ALA A 2 12.66 -10.17 -18.51
CA ALA A 2 12.36 -10.88 -17.29
C ALA A 2 10.95 -10.50 -16.79
N GLU A 3 10.22 -11.49 -16.35
CA GLU A 3 8.93 -11.23 -15.72
C GLU A 3 9.16 -10.71 -14.32
N ASN A 4 8.45 -9.65 -13.98
CA ASN A 4 8.52 -9.09 -12.64
C ASN A 4 7.58 -9.86 -11.72
N LYS A 5 8.17 -10.65 -10.84
CA LYS A 5 7.39 -11.35 -9.83
C LYS A 5 7.31 -10.50 -8.58
N PRO A 6 6.15 -10.39 -7.97
CA PRO A 6 6.07 -9.61 -6.74
C PRO A 6 6.81 -10.28 -5.60
N ILE A 7 7.42 -9.47 -4.77
CA ILE A 7 8.01 -9.94 -3.53
C ILE A 7 6.85 -10.04 -2.52
N THR A 8 6.71 -11.21 -1.92
CA THR A 8 5.63 -11.44 -0.96
C THR A 8 6.09 -11.09 0.45
N LYS A 9 5.16 -11.14 1.39
CA LYS A 9 5.52 -10.88 2.78
C LYS A 9 6.48 -11.91 3.32
N GLU A 10 6.41 -13.13 2.83
CA GLU A 10 7.36 -14.19 3.21
C GLU A 10 8.78 -13.84 2.75
N ASP A 11 8.89 -13.28 1.56
CA ASP A 11 10.18 -12.83 1.04
C ASP A 11 10.72 -11.66 1.85
N LEU A 12 9.86 -10.74 2.22
CA LEU A 12 10.24 -9.61 3.07
C LEU A 12 10.69 -10.10 4.44
N ALA A 13 9.99 -11.10 4.97
CA ALA A 13 10.34 -11.66 6.27
C ALA A 13 11.70 -12.36 6.20
N GLU A 14 11.98 -13.05 5.11
CA GLU A 14 13.25 -13.72 4.92
C GLU A 14 14.39 -12.70 4.89
N GLN A 15 14.21 -11.61 4.18
CA GLN A 15 15.18 -10.54 4.13
C GLN A 15 15.39 -9.90 5.50
N LEU A 16 14.29 -9.68 6.22
CA LEU A 16 14.35 -9.10 7.55
C LEU A 16 15.05 -10.03 8.53
N ALA A 17 14.77 -11.34 8.44
CA ALA A 17 15.42 -12.32 9.31
C ALA A 17 16.93 -12.31 9.10
N LYS A 18 17.35 -12.21 7.85
CA LYS A 18 18.74 -12.20 7.48
C LYS A 18 19.43 -10.92 7.96
N ASP A 19 18.86 -9.77 7.63
CA ASP A 19 19.48 -8.49 7.95
C ASP A 19 19.36 -8.14 9.43
N GLY A 20 18.25 -8.52 10.05
CA GLY A 20 17.98 -8.22 11.45
C GLY A 20 18.42 -9.29 12.41
N ARG A 21 18.99 -10.38 11.89
CA ARG A 21 19.44 -11.51 12.73
C ARG A 21 18.29 -12.06 13.58
N MET A 22 17.14 -12.19 12.94
CA MET A 22 15.93 -12.70 13.60
C MET A 22 15.59 -14.07 13.07
N GLN A 23 14.84 -14.83 13.85
CA GLN A 23 14.27 -16.06 13.35
C GLN A 23 13.18 -15.74 12.34
N LYS A 24 13.01 -16.64 11.37
CA LYS A 24 12.06 -16.41 10.29
C LYS A 24 10.63 -16.18 10.80
N GLY A 25 10.22 -16.93 11.82
CA GLY A 25 8.88 -16.75 12.40
C GLY A 25 8.70 -15.39 13.04
N GLU A 26 9.72 -14.91 13.74
CA GLU A 26 9.68 -13.56 14.32
C GLU A 26 9.64 -12.49 13.25
N ALA A 27 10.45 -12.68 12.20
CA ALA A 27 10.50 -11.72 11.10
C ALA A 27 9.17 -11.64 10.36
N LEU A 28 8.53 -12.79 10.12
CA LEU A 28 7.23 -12.81 9.46
C LEU A 28 6.18 -12.08 10.31
N ARG A 29 6.20 -12.32 11.61
CA ARG A 29 5.27 -11.63 12.50
C ARG A 29 5.52 -10.13 12.51
N ALA A 30 6.79 -9.72 12.50
CA ALA A 30 7.14 -8.30 12.47
C ALA A 30 6.63 -7.64 11.20
N VAL A 31 6.78 -8.29 10.05
CA VAL A 31 6.27 -7.78 8.78
C VAL A 31 4.75 -7.64 8.83
N GLU A 32 4.06 -8.66 9.31
CA GLU A 32 2.61 -8.61 9.41
C GLU A 32 2.13 -7.50 10.35
N LEU A 33 2.81 -7.32 11.48
CA LEU A 33 2.44 -6.29 12.44
C LEU A 33 2.66 -4.89 11.88
N ILE A 34 3.75 -4.69 11.14
CA ILE A 34 4.04 -3.39 10.53
C ILE A 34 2.95 -3.01 9.53
N PHE A 35 2.60 -3.92 8.64
CA PHE A 35 1.58 -3.64 7.64
C PHE A 35 0.19 -3.49 8.26
N ALA A 36 -0.10 -4.26 9.30
CA ALA A 36 -1.34 -4.08 10.03
C ALA A 36 -1.42 -2.71 10.70
N ALA A 37 -0.30 -2.23 11.24
CA ALA A 37 -0.23 -0.91 11.84
C ALA A 37 -0.43 0.20 10.81
N ILE A 38 0.13 0.02 9.61
CA ILE A 38 -0.06 0.98 8.52
C ILE A 38 -1.54 1.05 8.13
N ALA A 39 -2.17 -0.11 7.98
CA ALA A 39 -3.60 -0.15 7.64
C ALA A 39 -4.44 0.52 8.72
N LYS A 40 -4.10 0.28 9.97
CA LYS A 40 -4.82 0.85 11.10
C LYS A 40 -4.71 2.38 11.11
N GLY A 41 -3.51 2.90 10.82
CA GLY A 41 -3.32 4.34 10.75
C GLY A 41 -4.08 4.97 9.60
N LEU A 42 -4.23 4.25 8.48
CA LEU A 42 -4.94 4.78 7.33
C LEU A 42 -6.44 4.88 7.58
N VAL A 43 -7.02 3.95 8.34
CA VAL A 43 -8.47 3.99 8.61
C VAL A 43 -8.81 4.82 9.83
N ASP A 44 -7.82 5.30 10.56
CA ASP A 44 -8.06 6.15 11.73
C ASP A 44 -8.61 7.50 11.28
N PRO A 45 -9.79 7.92 11.80
CA PRO A 45 -10.39 9.18 11.37
C PRO A 45 -9.58 10.41 11.74
N ASP A 46 -8.68 10.29 12.71
CA ASP A 46 -7.86 11.43 13.14
C ASP A 46 -6.60 11.61 12.30
N PHE A 47 -6.19 10.59 11.56
CA PHE A 47 -4.94 10.65 10.79
C PHE A 47 -5.14 10.51 9.30
N GLY A 48 -5.47 9.33 8.83
CA GLY A 48 -5.70 9.10 7.40
C GLY A 48 -4.44 9.05 6.55
N SER A 49 -3.27 9.10 7.15
CA SER A 49 -2.02 8.98 6.43
C SER A 49 -0.94 8.37 7.33
N VAL A 50 -0.01 7.68 6.70
CA VAL A 50 1.13 7.07 7.40
C VAL A 50 2.38 7.46 6.64
N LYS A 51 3.26 8.22 7.28
CA LYS A 51 4.50 8.66 6.67
C LYS A 51 5.65 7.81 7.21
N VAL A 52 6.39 7.22 6.27
CA VAL A 52 7.61 6.47 6.62
C VAL A 52 8.79 7.26 6.09
N ALA A 53 9.57 7.84 7.00
CA ALA A 53 10.70 8.66 6.61
C ALA A 53 11.70 7.84 5.80
N GLY A 54 12.16 8.39 4.69
CA GLY A 54 13.10 7.72 3.81
C GLY A 54 12.48 6.70 2.87
N PHE A 55 11.17 6.49 2.93
CA PHE A 55 10.48 5.55 2.07
C PHE A 55 9.34 6.19 1.30
N GLY A 56 8.33 6.68 2.01
CA GLY A 56 7.21 7.31 1.35
C GLY A 56 6.05 7.53 2.30
N THR A 57 4.93 7.97 1.73
CA THR A 57 3.74 8.27 2.51
C THR A 57 2.55 7.53 1.92
N PHE A 58 1.82 6.83 2.76
CA PHE A 58 0.54 6.22 2.40
C PHE A 58 -0.56 7.18 2.83
N SER A 59 -1.50 7.46 1.93
CA SER A 59 -2.59 8.38 2.19
C SER A 59 -3.91 7.74 1.85
N LEU A 60 -4.93 8.02 2.65
CA LEU A 60 -6.28 7.59 2.38
C LEU A 60 -6.91 8.59 1.43
N VAL A 61 -7.44 8.11 0.33
CA VAL A 61 -8.14 8.93 -0.66
C VAL A 61 -9.59 8.53 -0.66
N GLU A 62 -10.47 9.50 -0.47
CA GLU A 62 -11.91 9.25 -0.54
C GLU A 62 -12.42 9.63 -1.91
N ARG A 63 -13.14 8.71 -2.54
CA ARG A 63 -13.79 8.98 -3.81
C ARG A 63 -15.28 9.09 -3.56
N PRO A 64 -15.88 10.24 -3.88
CA PRO A 64 -17.32 10.41 -3.67
C PRO A 64 -18.12 9.50 -4.59
N GLY A 65 -19.33 9.15 -4.16
CA GLY A 65 -20.24 8.41 -4.99
C GLY A 65 -20.63 9.23 -6.21
N ARG A 66 -20.91 8.54 -7.30
CA ARG A 66 -21.29 9.21 -8.54
C ARG A 66 -22.23 8.33 -9.33
N VAL A 67 -22.87 8.93 -10.32
CA VAL A 67 -23.72 8.18 -11.25
C VAL A 67 -22.88 7.83 -12.47
N GLY A 68 -22.79 6.54 -12.76
CA GLY A 68 -22.10 6.05 -13.93
C GLY A 68 -23.09 5.51 -14.94
N VAL A 69 -22.55 5.00 -16.05
CA VAL A 69 -23.35 4.45 -17.13
C VAL A 69 -22.96 2.99 -17.30
N ASN A 70 -23.96 2.12 -17.47
CA ASN A 70 -23.70 0.72 -17.74
C ASN A 70 -23.05 0.58 -19.12
N PRO A 71 -21.83 0.03 -19.22
CA PRO A 71 -21.17 -0.09 -20.53
C PRO A 71 -21.92 -0.98 -21.51
N SER A 72 -22.72 -1.92 -21.01
CA SER A 72 -23.54 -2.78 -21.88
C SER A 72 -24.83 -2.11 -22.32
N ASP A 73 -25.32 -1.15 -21.56
CA ASP A 73 -26.56 -0.43 -21.88
C ASP A 73 -26.41 1.03 -21.44
N PRO A 74 -26.00 1.93 -22.35
CA PRO A 74 -25.77 3.33 -21.98
C PRO A 74 -27.01 4.08 -21.51
N THR A 75 -28.20 3.51 -21.70
CA THR A 75 -29.42 4.14 -21.21
C THR A 75 -29.67 3.87 -19.73
N GLN A 76 -28.99 2.88 -19.16
CA GLN A 76 -29.12 2.56 -17.74
C GLN A 76 -28.06 3.28 -16.94
N LYS A 77 -28.53 3.99 -15.94
CA LYS A 77 -27.61 4.66 -15.01
C LYS A 77 -27.34 3.76 -13.83
N ILE A 78 -26.08 3.69 -13.44
CA ILE A 78 -25.64 2.91 -12.30
C ILE A 78 -25.15 3.88 -11.23
N GLN A 79 -25.59 3.65 -10.01
CA GLN A 79 -25.09 4.44 -8.89
C GLN A 79 -23.82 3.81 -8.35
N ILE A 80 -22.71 4.51 -8.47
CA ILE A 80 -21.43 4.06 -7.94
C ILE A 80 -21.29 4.59 -6.53
N PRO A 81 -21.21 3.71 -5.52
CA PRO A 81 -21.10 4.16 -4.14
C PRO A 81 -19.76 4.84 -3.87
N PRO A 82 -19.70 5.68 -2.82
CA PRO A 82 -18.42 6.24 -2.42
C PRO A 82 -17.47 5.14 -1.99
N SER A 83 -16.20 5.34 -2.22
CA SER A 83 -15.19 4.35 -1.87
C SER A 83 -13.95 5.04 -1.31
N LYS A 84 -13.13 4.27 -0.63
CA LYS A 84 -11.86 4.74 -0.11
C LYS A 84 -10.74 3.93 -0.74
N ALA A 85 -9.65 4.60 -1.03
CA ALA A 85 -8.50 3.97 -1.65
C ALA A 85 -7.23 4.47 -0.97
N VAL A 86 -6.15 3.74 -1.17
CA VAL A 86 -4.85 4.11 -0.62
C VAL A 86 -3.97 4.63 -1.74
N LYS A 87 -3.37 5.80 -1.51
CA LYS A 87 -2.40 6.37 -2.43
C LYS A 87 -1.03 6.35 -1.78
N PHE A 88 -0.03 5.89 -2.52
CA PHE A 88 1.34 5.87 -2.04
C PHE A 88 2.16 6.91 -2.81
N LYS A 89 2.87 7.75 -2.07
CA LYS A 89 3.78 8.72 -2.66
C LYS A 89 5.19 8.42 -2.16
N ALA A 90 6.08 8.09 -3.09
CA ALA A 90 7.45 7.78 -2.74
C ALA A 90 8.18 9.03 -2.25
N SER A 91 9.05 8.86 -1.27
CA SER A 91 9.89 9.95 -0.77
C SER A 91 11.00 10.24 -1.77
N LYS A 92 11.63 11.39 -1.60
CA LYS A 92 12.76 11.74 -2.44
C LYS A 92 13.88 10.71 -2.32
N THR A 93 14.12 10.25 -1.11
CA THR A 93 15.14 9.23 -0.85
C THR A 93 14.88 7.96 -1.65
N LEU A 94 13.63 7.51 -1.65
CA LEU A 94 13.26 6.30 -2.39
C LEU A 94 13.37 6.53 -3.90
N LYS A 95 12.94 7.70 -4.37
CA LYS A 95 13.04 8.02 -5.80
C LYS A 95 14.49 8.08 -6.26
N ASP A 96 15.35 8.68 -5.46
CA ASP A 96 16.77 8.75 -5.75
C ASP A 96 17.39 7.36 -5.83
N LEU A 97 17.01 6.49 -4.91
CA LEU A 97 17.49 5.12 -4.88
C LEU A 97 17.08 4.36 -6.16
N LEU A 98 15.86 4.58 -6.62
CA LEU A 98 15.36 3.92 -7.82
C LEU A 98 16.03 4.44 -9.09
N ASN A 99 16.30 5.75 -9.15
CA ASN A 99 16.87 6.38 -10.33
C ASN A 99 18.38 6.29 -10.40
N ASP A 100 18.99 5.84 -9.33
CA ASP A 100 20.44 5.72 -9.22
C ASP A 100 20.96 4.36 -9.72
N ARG A 101 20.07 3.53 -10.20
CA ARG A 101 20.41 2.19 -10.70
C ARG A 101 20.86 2.19 -12.13
#